data_d6c5b2e620c03ecae2a62240c28095ad
#
_entry.id   d6c5b2e620c03ecae2a62240c28095ad
#
_cell.length_a   1.000
_cell.length_b   1.000
_cell.length_c   1.000
_cell.angle_alpha   90.00
_cell.angle_beta   90.00
_cell.angle_gamma   90.00
#
_symmetry.space_group_name_H-M   'P 1'
#
loop_
_entity.id
_entity.type
_entity.pdbx_description
1 polymer ?
#
loop_
_entity_poly.entity_id
_entity_poly.type
_entity_poly.pdbx_seq_one_letter_code
_entity_poly.pdbx_strand_id
1 'polypeptide(L)'
;MTDGNPAFSIRSVAVVVFLPTLLFSIGEGALIPLIPVAATNLGASLAIAGVIAGMLMIGELVGDIPSGALVSRIGERTSMIGAALLSIVAALGAVLAPNPWVLGVAIFILGLATAVFALARHAFMTSYVPLRYRARALSTLGGVFRAGLFIGPLLSVPVIHFTGGAQGAFWIMTISCLAAVLILVLLPDPETLFGQVHRVRKSGASDHTPGEELAAEESHGLFRTLWRFRGVLARMGSGAALIGAMRAARTVLLPLWAVSLGVSEANTALIIGLAGAVDFALFYVSGQVMDRFGRIWSAVPSTLGLGLGMLLLAFTHDTPNAVVWFIAAAGILSVANGLGSGILMTLGADLAPPGRPAPFLGAWRFTGDAGSAAAPLVVAAITGLLSVSFAAGAIGAVGILGAWHLARMIPRYIPARPGR
;
A
#
# COMPACT_ATOMS: atom_id res chain seq x y z
N MET A 1 -27.34 9.43 37.51
CA MET A 1 -26.97 10.32 36.39
C MET A 1 -26.52 9.42 35.28
N THR A 2 -27.40 9.16 34.31
CA THR A 2 -27.15 8.30 33.16
C THR A 2 -26.28 9.09 32.19
N ASP A 3 -25.03 8.65 32.03
CA ASP A 3 -24.09 9.19 31.04
C ASP A 3 -24.71 9.13 29.65
N GLY A 4 -25.16 10.28 29.16
CA GLY A 4 -25.73 10.48 27.83
C GLY A 4 -24.66 10.45 26.72
N ASN A 5 -23.70 9.55 26.77
CA ASN A 5 -22.73 9.36 25.73
C ASN A 5 -23.40 8.46 24.66
N PRO A 6 -23.62 8.96 23.41
CA PRO A 6 -24.21 8.15 22.36
C PRO A 6 -23.39 6.88 22.20
N ALA A 7 -24.03 5.71 22.25
CA ALA A 7 -23.37 4.43 22.15
C ALA A 7 -22.53 4.42 20.85
N PHE A 8 -21.20 4.28 20.99
CA PHE A 8 -20.28 4.21 19.85
C PHE A 8 -20.78 3.16 18.84
N SER A 9 -21.01 3.57 17.61
CA SER A 9 -21.42 2.71 16.51
C SER A 9 -20.31 2.61 15.47
N ILE A 10 -19.95 1.38 15.08
CA ILE A 10 -19.02 1.16 13.94
C ILE A 10 -19.58 1.79 12.65
N ARG A 11 -20.90 1.94 12.53
CA ARG A 11 -21.55 2.58 11.38
C ARG A 11 -21.17 4.06 11.23
N SER A 12 -20.98 4.78 12.34
CA SER A 12 -20.53 6.19 12.28
C SER A 12 -19.10 6.30 11.75
N VAL A 13 -18.22 5.36 12.06
CA VAL A 13 -16.86 5.26 11.50
C VAL A 13 -16.89 4.94 10.01
N ALA A 14 -17.89 4.15 9.56
CA ALA A 14 -17.99 3.75 8.16
C ALA A 14 -18.11 4.96 7.21
N VAL A 15 -18.90 5.96 7.57
CA VAL A 15 -19.10 7.13 6.71
C VAL A 15 -17.91 8.09 6.76
N VAL A 16 -17.30 8.25 7.96
CA VAL A 16 -16.24 9.26 8.16
C VAL A 16 -14.87 8.80 7.69
N VAL A 17 -14.56 7.50 7.80
CA VAL A 17 -13.22 6.97 7.47
C VAL A 17 -13.26 5.88 6.41
N PHE A 18 -14.15 4.90 6.53
CA PHE A 18 -14.15 3.77 5.60
C PHE A 18 -14.59 4.18 4.20
N LEU A 19 -15.59 5.03 4.07
CA LEU A 19 -16.06 5.47 2.75
C LEU A 19 -15.05 6.37 2.02
N PRO A 20 -14.45 7.42 2.63
CA PRO A 20 -13.35 8.15 2.01
C PRO A 20 -12.15 7.27 1.68
N THR A 21 -11.81 6.29 2.53
CA THR A 21 -10.74 5.33 2.26
C THR A 21 -11.07 4.43 1.07
N LEU A 22 -12.31 3.93 0.99
CA LEU A 22 -12.76 3.12 -0.15
C LEU A 22 -12.65 3.90 -1.46
N LEU A 23 -13.15 5.13 -1.47
CA LEU A 23 -13.11 6.01 -2.65
C LEU A 23 -11.66 6.30 -3.07
N PHE A 24 -10.81 6.70 -2.13
CA PHE A 24 -9.40 6.96 -2.40
C PHE A 24 -8.71 5.72 -3.00
N SER A 25 -8.91 4.55 -2.39
CA SER A 25 -8.30 3.30 -2.86
C SER A 25 -8.91 2.75 -4.16
N ILE A 26 -10.16 3.07 -4.49
CA ILE A 26 -10.73 2.81 -5.82
C ILE A 26 -9.97 3.62 -6.87
N GLY A 27 -9.76 4.90 -6.63
CA GLY A 27 -8.99 5.75 -7.53
C GLY A 27 -7.55 5.25 -7.72
N GLU A 28 -6.88 4.94 -6.63
CA GLU A 28 -5.51 4.40 -6.64
C GLU A 28 -5.45 3.05 -7.38
N GLY A 29 -6.35 2.13 -7.08
CA GLY A 29 -6.45 0.84 -7.76
C GLY A 29 -6.71 0.97 -9.25
N ALA A 30 -7.53 1.94 -9.67
CA ALA A 30 -7.84 2.18 -11.07
C ALA A 30 -6.60 2.56 -11.90
N LEU A 31 -5.72 3.39 -11.34
CA LEU A 31 -4.58 3.92 -12.07
C LEU A 31 -3.32 3.03 -12.00
N ILE A 32 -3.06 2.33 -10.89
CA ILE A 32 -1.82 1.56 -10.69
C ILE A 32 -1.50 0.63 -11.87
N PRO A 33 -2.44 -0.22 -12.37
CA PRO A 33 -2.16 -1.12 -13.48
C PRO A 33 -1.92 -0.40 -14.81
N LEU A 34 -2.36 0.84 -14.92
CA LEU A 34 -2.36 1.60 -16.16
C LEU A 34 -1.26 2.66 -16.22
N ILE A 35 -0.52 2.90 -15.13
CA ILE A 35 0.63 3.83 -15.13
C ILE A 35 1.67 3.44 -16.19
N PRO A 36 2.17 2.18 -16.26
CA PRO A 36 3.14 1.81 -17.29
C PRO A 36 2.57 1.91 -18.70
N VAL A 37 1.27 1.58 -18.88
CA VAL A 37 0.59 1.68 -20.17
C VAL A 37 0.50 3.14 -20.61
N ALA A 38 0.07 4.05 -19.72
CA ALA A 38 0.02 5.49 -19.99
C ALA A 38 1.41 6.06 -20.32
N ALA A 39 2.45 5.59 -19.62
CA ALA A 39 3.83 6.00 -19.89
C ALA A 39 4.30 5.56 -21.29
N THR A 40 4.02 4.31 -21.68
CA THR A 40 4.38 3.80 -23.02
C THR A 40 3.57 4.49 -24.13
N ASN A 41 2.30 4.83 -23.89
CA ASN A 41 1.50 5.61 -24.84
C ASN A 41 2.07 7.03 -25.05
N LEU A 42 2.80 7.57 -24.06
CA LEU A 42 3.55 8.83 -24.19
C LEU A 42 4.95 8.66 -24.79
N GLY A 43 5.31 7.46 -25.25
CA GLY A 43 6.59 7.17 -25.90
C GLY A 43 7.70 6.69 -24.95
N ALA A 44 7.38 6.32 -23.70
CA ALA A 44 8.36 5.74 -22.81
C ALA A 44 8.75 4.32 -23.22
N SER A 45 10.03 3.97 -23.05
CA SER A 45 10.46 2.57 -23.10
C SER A 45 9.91 1.81 -21.88
N LEU A 46 9.88 0.47 -21.92
CA LEU A 46 9.46 -0.36 -20.80
C LEU A 46 10.24 -0.06 -19.51
N ALA A 47 11.54 0.23 -19.63
CA ALA A 47 12.37 0.61 -18.49
C ALA A 47 11.92 1.94 -17.87
N ILE A 48 11.69 2.97 -18.68
CA ILE A 48 11.20 4.28 -18.23
C ILE A 48 9.79 4.14 -17.65
N ALA A 49 8.92 3.36 -18.26
CA ALA A 49 7.58 3.07 -17.74
C ALA A 49 7.64 2.39 -16.37
N GLY A 50 8.60 1.49 -16.15
CA GLY A 50 8.86 0.89 -14.85
C GLY A 50 9.34 1.90 -13.80
N VAL A 51 10.21 2.85 -14.17
CA VAL A 51 10.61 3.96 -13.29
C VAL A 51 9.40 4.81 -12.91
N ILE A 52 8.58 5.20 -13.90
CA ILE A 52 7.40 6.03 -13.68
C ILE A 52 6.39 5.33 -12.75
N ALA A 53 6.16 4.04 -12.94
CA ALA A 53 5.32 3.26 -12.02
C ALA A 53 5.90 3.22 -10.60
N GLY A 54 7.22 3.14 -10.48
CA GLY A 54 7.94 3.20 -9.21
C GLY A 54 7.87 4.55 -8.50
N MET A 55 7.61 5.65 -9.24
CA MET A 55 7.49 6.99 -8.63
C MET A 55 6.39 7.07 -7.59
N LEU A 56 5.34 6.25 -7.69
CA LEU A 56 4.30 6.15 -6.65
C LEU A 56 4.93 5.72 -5.31
N MET A 57 5.65 4.59 -5.30
CA MET A 57 6.26 4.03 -4.08
C MET A 57 7.40 4.90 -3.54
N ILE A 58 8.14 5.56 -4.43
CA ILE A 58 9.16 6.53 -4.04
C ILE A 58 8.50 7.75 -3.40
N GLY A 59 7.40 8.23 -3.96
CA GLY A 59 6.60 9.31 -3.40
C GLY A 59 6.06 8.96 -2.01
N GLU A 60 5.53 7.75 -1.82
CA GLU A 60 5.08 7.26 -0.52
C GLU A 60 6.23 7.24 0.50
N LEU A 61 7.37 6.65 0.16
CA LEU A 61 8.55 6.60 1.04
C LEU A 61 9.03 8.00 1.46
N VAL A 62 9.09 8.94 0.51
CA VAL A 62 9.48 10.33 0.79
C VAL A 62 8.40 11.04 1.61
N GLY A 63 7.14 10.79 1.29
CA GLY A 63 5.97 11.35 1.98
C GLY A 63 5.82 10.88 3.42
N ASP A 64 6.22 9.66 3.74
CA ASP A 64 6.19 9.12 5.11
C ASP A 64 7.00 9.97 6.10
N ILE A 65 8.09 10.61 5.64
CA ILE A 65 8.96 11.42 6.49
C ILE A 65 8.22 12.65 7.05
N PRO A 66 7.59 13.52 6.22
CA PRO A 66 6.89 14.70 6.72
C PRO A 66 5.47 14.42 7.21
N SER A 67 4.86 13.29 6.84
CA SER A 67 3.42 13.04 7.07
C SER A 67 3.05 13.07 8.55
N GLY A 68 3.88 12.54 9.45
CA GLY A 68 3.63 12.58 10.90
C GLY A 68 3.63 14.00 11.46
N ALA A 69 4.58 14.82 11.05
CA ALA A 69 4.65 16.22 11.46
C ALA A 69 3.48 17.04 10.87
N LEU A 70 3.06 16.71 9.64
CA LEU A 70 1.93 17.37 9.00
C LEU A 70 0.63 17.02 9.71
N VAL A 71 0.34 15.73 9.92
CA VAL A 71 -0.89 15.26 10.59
C VAL A 71 -1.00 15.83 12.01
N SER A 72 0.12 15.88 12.76
CA SER A 72 0.12 16.43 14.11
C SER A 72 -0.09 17.96 14.17
N ARG A 73 0.23 18.68 13.07
CA ARG A 73 0.07 20.15 13.04
C ARG A 73 -1.29 20.63 12.58
N ILE A 74 -1.85 19.99 11.55
CA ILE A 74 -3.11 20.43 10.91
C ILE A 74 -4.30 19.51 11.20
N GLY A 75 -4.08 18.42 11.93
CA GLY A 75 -5.10 17.45 12.31
C GLY A 75 -5.38 16.39 11.25
N GLU A 76 -5.97 15.27 11.69
CA GLU A 76 -6.20 14.09 10.86
C GLU A 76 -7.15 14.37 9.69
N ARG A 77 -8.30 15.02 9.98
CA ARG A 77 -9.33 15.31 8.95
C ARG A 77 -8.81 16.26 7.89
N THR A 78 -8.16 17.35 8.31
CA THR A 78 -7.59 18.35 7.40
C THR A 78 -6.49 17.75 6.54
N SER A 79 -5.67 16.86 7.11
CA SER A 79 -4.64 16.12 6.37
C SER A 79 -5.23 15.20 5.32
N MET A 80 -6.32 14.47 5.63
CA MET A 80 -7.02 13.62 4.65
C MET A 80 -7.60 14.46 3.49
N ILE A 81 -8.23 15.60 3.78
CA ILE A 81 -8.76 16.52 2.77
C ILE A 81 -7.62 17.07 1.89
N GLY A 82 -6.55 17.57 2.50
CA GLY A 82 -5.39 18.11 1.79
C GLY A 82 -4.72 17.07 0.89
N ALA A 83 -4.55 15.85 1.39
CA ALA A 83 -4.01 14.74 0.61
C ALA A 83 -4.90 14.37 -0.59
N ALA A 84 -6.23 14.31 -0.40
CA ALA A 84 -7.16 14.02 -1.48
C ALA A 84 -7.18 15.16 -2.53
N LEU A 85 -7.11 16.42 -2.12
CA LEU A 85 -6.99 17.57 -3.03
C LEU A 85 -5.66 17.52 -3.81
N LEU A 86 -4.55 17.22 -3.14
CA LEU A 86 -3.25 17.04 -3.80
C LEU A 86 -3.29 15.89 -4.82
N SER A 87 -4.00 14.80 -4.49
CA SER A 87 -4.20 13.67 -5.40
C SER A 87 -5.03 14.05 -6.63
N ILE A 88 -6.03 14.93 -6.49
CA ILE A 88 -6.79 15.47 -7.63
C ILE A 88 -5.85 16.26 -8.54
N VAL A 89 -5.03 17.16 -7.98
CA VAL A 89 -4.06 17.94 -8.77
C VAL A 89 -3.07 17.03 -9.49
N ALA A 90 -2.56 16.03 -8.80
CA ALA A 90 -1.64 15.04 -9.39
C ALA A 90 -2.31 14.22 -10.50
N ALA A 91 -3.54 13.73 -10.29
CA ALA A 91 -4.28 12.97 -11.30
C ALA A 91 -4.60 13.82 -12.53
N LEU A 92 -5.00 15.08 -12.37
CA LEU A 92 -5.21 16.01 -13.48
C LEU A 92 -3.89 16.31 -14.21
N GLY A 93 -2.78 16.47 -13.47
CA GLY A 93 -1.44 16.59 -14.04
C GLY A 93 -1.06 15.36 -14.88
N ALA A 94 -1.44 14.17 -14.45
CA ALA A 94 -1.21 12.92 -15.19
C ALA A 94 -2.07 12.84 -16.47
N VAL A 95 -3.37 13.26 -16.40
CA VAL A 95 -4.24 13.34 -17.58
C VAL A 95 -3.67 14.29 -18.64
N LEU A 96 -3.16 15.43 -18.20
CA LEU A 96 -2.65 16.50 -19.07
C LEU A 96 -1.16 16.33 -19.42
N ALA A 97 -0.52 15.24 -19.00
CA ALA A 97 0.91 15.05 -19.19
C ALA A 97 1.28 14.98 -20.69
N PRO A 98 2.11 15.91 -21.18
CA PRO A 98 2.52 15.93 -22.60
C PRO A 98 3.67 14.94 -22.90
N ASN A 99 4.30 14.40 -21.89
CA ASN A 99 5.44 13.49 -22.02
C ASN A 99 5.56 12.59 -20.76
N PRO A 100 6.34 11.50 -20.82
CA PRO A 100 6.49 10.57 -19.70
C PRO A 100 7.04 11.19 -18.42
N TRP A 101 7.88 12.21 -18.51
CA TRP A 101 8.52 12.82 -17.33
C TRP A 101 7.54 13.62 -16.49
N VAL A 102 6.63 14.35 -17.15
CA VAL A 102 5.54 15.07 -16.45
C VAL A 102 4.60 14.07 -15.79
N LEU A 103 4.29 12.95 -16.45
CA LEU A 103 3.55 11.85 -15.85
C LEU A 103 4.28 11.31 -14.60
N GLY A 104 5.59 11.08 -14.68
CA GLY A 104 6.39 10.61 -13.56
C GLY A 104 6.35 11.54 -12.35
N VAL A 105 6.43 12.86 -12.57
CA VAL A 105 6.30 13.87 -11.49
C VAL A 105 4.89 13.83 -10.89
N ALA A 106 3.85 13.73 -11.71
CA ALA A 106 2.46 13.62 -11.24
C ALA A 106 2.27 12.37 -10.37
N ILE A 107 2.79 11.21 -10.80
CA ILE A 107 2.73 9.96 -10.03
C ILE A 107 3.53 10.05 -8.73
N PHE A 108 4.68 10.72 -8.72
CA PHE A 108 5.44 10.98 -7.50
C PHE A 108 4.65 11.82 -6.49
N ILE A 109 4.02 12.92 -6.96
CA ILE A 109 3.16 13.77 -6.11
C ILE A 109 1.97 12.98 -5.57
N LEU A 110 1.38 12.10 -6.38
CA LEU A 110 0.33 11.20 -5.95
C LEU A 110 0.81 10.29 -4.81
N GLY A 111 2.02 9.72 -4.91
CA GLY A 111 2.61 8.91 -3.84
C GLY A 111 2.81 9.70 -2.54
N LEU A 112 3.27 10.95 -2.61
CA LEU A 112 3.35 11.84 -1.43
C LEU A 112 1.98 12.00 -0.77
N ALA A 113 0.94 12.24 -1.56
CA ALA A 113 -0.43 12.40 -1.07
C ALA A 113 -0.96 11.10 -0.44
N THR A 114 -0.67 9.94 -1.06
CA THR A 114 -1.06 8.62 -0.54
C THR A 114 -0.46 8.37 0.85
N ALA A 115 0.81 8.69 1.07
CA ALA A 115 1.46 8.54 2.38
C ALA A 115 0.77 9.38 3.46
N VAL A 116 0.48 10.65 3.17
CA VAL A 116 -0.23 11.55 4.10
C VAL A 116 -1.64 11.03 4.39
N PHE A 117 -2.40 10.62 3.35
CA PHE A 117 -3.75 10.10 3.52
C PHE A 117 -3.76 8.81 4.35
N ALA A 118 -2.81 7.89 4.09
CA ALA A 118 -2.68 6.63 4.81
C ALA A 118 -2.38 6.85 6.30
N LEU A 119 -1.47 7.75 6.64
CA LEU A 119 -1.15 8.05 8.04
C LEU A 119 -2.32 8.78 8.74
N ALA A 120 -2.92 9.78 8.09
CA ALA A 120 -4.01 10.56 8.66
C ALA A 120 -5.23 9.69 9.01
N ARG A 121 -5.63 8.76 8.14
CA ARG A 121 -6.75 7.82 8.43
C ARG A 121 -6.43 6.87 9.60
N HIS A 122 -5.18 6.41 9.74
CA HIS A 122 -4.76 5.58 10.89
C HIS A 122 -4.77 6.38 12.19
N ALA A 123 -4.26 7.61 12.18
CA ALA A 123 -4.30 8.53 13.30
C ALA A 123 -5.74 8.79 13.73
N PHE A 124 -6.65 9.09 12.80
CA PHE A 124 -8.07 9.27 13.06
C PHE A 124 -8.70 8.07 13.77
N MET A 125 -8.40 6.84 13.30
CA MET A 125 -8.89 5.62 13.94
C MET A 125 -8.38 5.48 15.38
N THR A 126 -7.15 5.90 15.64
CA THR A 126 -6.55 5.87 16.98
C THR A 126 -7.17 6.91 17.90
N SER A 127 -7.54 8.08 17.39
CA SER A 127 -8.16 9.17 18.16
C SER A 127 -9.60 8.87 18.55
N TYR A 128 -10.42 8.46 17.58
CA TYR A 128 -11.87 8.45 17.73
C TYR A 128 -12.48 7.07 17.99
N VAL A 129 -11.74 5.97 17.75
CA VAL A 129 -12.26 4.62 18.01
C VAL A 129 -11.85 4.12 19.40
N PRO A 130 -12.81 3.76 20.26
CA PRO A 130 -12.53 3.21 21.59
C PRO A 130 -11.63 1.96 21.53
N LEU A 131 -10.73 1.80 22.50
CA LEU A 131 -9.72 0.74 22.54
C LEU A 131 -10.29 -0.66 22.28
N ARG A 132 -11.48 -0.96 22.87
CA ARG A 132 -12.17 -2.26 22.72
C ARG A 132 -12.57 -2.59 21.28
N TYR A 133 -12.75 -1.60 20.41
CA TYR A 133 -13.16 -1.77 19.01
C TYR A 133 -12.03 -1.49 18.01
N ARG A 134 -10.90 -0.92 18.47
CA ARG A 134 -9.81 -0.41 17.61
C ARG A 134 -9.21 -1.49 16.72
N ALA A 135 -8.92 -2.68 17.26
CA ALA A 135 -8.36 -3.77 16.47
C ALA A 135 -9.31 -4.20 15.32
N ARG A 136 -10.61 -4.33 15.62
CA ARG A 136 -11.63 -4.66 14.63
C ARG A 136 -11.77 -3.57 13.57
N ALA A 137 -11.78 -2.32 14.00
CA ALA A 137 -11.91 -1.17 13.10
C ALA A 137 -10.69 -1.03 12.17
N LEU A 138 -9.47 -1.21 12.67
CA LEU A 138 -8.24 -1.20 11.87
C LEU A 138 -8.19 -2.37 10.88
N SER A 139 -8.63 -3.56 11.28
CA SER A 139 -8.75 -4.71 10.37
C SER A 139 -9.76 -4.42 9.26
N THR A 140 -10.92 -3.83 9.60
CA THR A 140 -11.94 -3.42 8.61
C THR A 140 -11.38 -2.36 7.66
N LEU A 141 -10.63 -1.38 8.18
CA LEU A 141 -9.97 -0.35 7.37
C LEU A 141 -9.03 -0.97 6.32
N GLY A 142 -8.22 -1.96 6.73
CA GLY A 142 -7.35 -2.72 5.82
C GLY A 142 -8.13 -3.49 4.75
N GLY A 143 -9.27 -4.08 5.12
CA GLY A 143 -10.18 -4.76 4.19
C GLY A 143 -10.81 -3.79 3.18
N VAL A 144 -11.31 -2.64 3.65
CA VAL A 144 -11.89 -1.58 2.81
C VAL A 144 -10.88 -1.03 1.81
N PHE A 145 -9.64 -0.78 2.24
CA PHE A 145 -8.57 -0.34 1.37
C PHE A 145 -8.30 -1.36 0.24
N ARG A 146 -8.20 -2.65 0.58
CA ARG A 146 -8.00 -3.71 -0.41
C ARG A 146 -9.19 -3.89 -1.34
N ALA A 147 -10.42 -3.72 -0.82
CA ALA A 147 -11.61 -3.72 -1.66
C ALA A 147 -11.52 -2.66 -2.76
N GLY A 148 -11.08 -1.43 -2.42
CA GLY A 148 -10.89 -0.37 -3.40
C GLY A 148 -9.83 -0.73 -4.45
N LEU A 149 -8.71 -1.32 -4.03
CA LEU A 149 -7.63 -1.71 -4.94
C LEU A 149 -8.04 -2.77 -5.97
N PHE A 150 -9.02 -3.64 -5.69
CA PHE A 150 -9.52 -4.56 -6.71
C PHE A 150 -10.72 -4.01 -7.50
N ILE A 151 -11.58 -3.18 -6.88
CA ILE A 151 -12.72 -2.54 -7.56
C ILE A 151 -12.21 -1.54 -8.61
N GLY A 152 -11.18 -0.77 -8.30
CA GLY A 152 -10.63 0.26 -9.16
C GLY A 152 -10.27 -0.21 -10.57
N PRO A 153 -9.43 -1.24 -10.74
CA PRO A 153 -9.10 -1.74 -12.07
C PRO A 153 -10.32 -2.26 -12.85
N LEU A 154 -11.28 -2.88 -12.16
CA LEU A 154 -12.53 -3.34 -12.81
C LEU A 154 -13.38 -2.17 -13.30
N LEU A 155 -13.43 -1.05 -12.57
CA LEU A 155 -14.09 0.18 -13.03
C LEU A 155 -13.32 0.84 -14.17
N SER A 156 -12.03 0.63 -14.30
CA SER A 156 -11.24 1.17 -15.41
C SER A 156 -11.61 0.52 -16.74
N VAL A 157 -12.06 -0.73 -16.76
CA VAL A 157 -12.43 -1.44 -18.01
C VAL A 157 -13.48 -0.68 -18.82
N PRO A 158 -14.69 -0.39 -18.30
CA PRO A 158 -15.67 0.38 -19.05
C PRO A 158 -15.18 1.81 -19.36
N VAL A 159 -14.47 2.46 -18.44
CA VAL A 159 -13.99 3.83 -18.65
C VAL A 159 -12.98 3.88 -19.80
N ILE A 160 -12.07 2.92 -19.93
CA ILE A 160 -11.15 2.81 -21.07
C ILE A 160 -11.92 2.67 -22.39
N HIS A 161 -12.99 1.86 -22.41
CA HIS A 161 -13.81 1.71 -23.61
C HIS A 161 -14.52 3.01 -24.02
N PHE A 162 -14.99 3.81 -23.05
CA PHE A 162 -15.65 5.08 -23.32
C PHE A 162 -14.70 6.22 -23.67
N THR A 163 -13.52 6.26 -23.04
CA THR A 163 -12.54 7.35 -23.20
C THR A 163 -11.50 7.05 -24.29
N GLY A 164 -11.38 5.79 -24.71
CA GLY A 164 -10.46 5.37 -25.76
C GLY A 164 -9.01 5.18 -25.32
N GLY A 165 -8.71 5.19 -24.00
CA GLY A 165 -7.35 4.98 -23.53
C GLY A 165 -7.15 4.95 -22.02
N ALA A 166 -5.94 4.55 -21.60
CA ALA A 166 -5.53 4.40 -20.20
C ALA A 166 -5.67 5.70 -19.38
N GLN A 167 -5.63 6.86 -20.03
CA GLN A 167 -5.82 8.16 -19.37
C GLN A 167 -7.19 8.27 -18.68
N GLY A 168 -8.18 7.51 -19.12
CA GLY A 168 -9.50 7.42 -18.49
C GLY A 168 -9.44 7.02 -17.02
N ALA A 169 -8.47 6.19 -16.63
CA ALA A 169 -8.32 5.75 -15.24
C ALA A 169 -7.96 6.90 -14.27
N PHE A 170 -7.25 7.91 -14.72
CA PHE A 170 -6.92 9.08 -13.89
C PHE A 170 -8.17 9.93 -13.55
N TRP A 171 -9.20 9.91 -14.41
CA TRP A 171 -10.49 10.52 -14.08
C TRP A 171 -11.21 9.76 -12.96
N ILE A 172 -11.07 8.43 -12.87
CA ILE A 172 -11.61 7.67 -11.73
C ILE A 172 -10.96 8.15 -10.44
N MET A 173 -9.64 8.35 -10.41
CA MET A 173 -8.95 8.90 -9.25
C MET A 173 -9.46 10.30 -8.90
N THR A 174 -9.57 11.18 -9.89
CA THR A 174 -10.07 12.56 -9.70
C THR A 174 -11.48 12.58 -9.11
N ILE A 175 -12.42 11.81 -9.69
CA ILE A 175 -13.81 11.75 -9.24
C ILE A 175 -13.90 11.11 -7.84
N SER A 176 -13.17 10.03 -7.60
CA SER A 176 -13.16 9.34 -6.31
C SER A 176 -12.59 10.21 -5.20
N CYS A 177 -11.50 10.94 -5.46
CA CYS A 177 -10.93 11.89 -4.50
C CYS A 177 -11.86 13.08 -4.26
N LEU A 178 -12.53 13.61 -5.31
CA LEU A 178 -13.50 14.68 -5.15
C LEU A 178 -14.67 14.24 -4.26
N ALA A 179 -15.19 13.03 -4.49
CA ALA A 179 -16.24 12.46 -3.65
C ALA A 179 -15.75 12.26 -2.19
N ALA A 180 -14.52 11.81 -2.00
CA ALA A 180 -13.92 11.68 -0.67
C ALA A 180 -13.79 13.05 0.04
N VAL A 181 -13.35 14.10 -0.66
CA VAL A 181 -13.27 15.47 -0.15
C VAL A 181 -14.66 15.97 0.23
N LEU A 182 -15.66 15.81 -0.65
CA LEU A 182 -17.03 16.23 -0.36
C LEU A 182 -17.57 15.55 0.90
N ILE A 183 -17.38 14.25 1.06
CA ILE A 183 -17.81 13.52 2.25
C ILE A 183 -17.10 14.09 3.49
N LEU A 184 -15.78 14.25 3.43
CA LEU A 184 -15.00 14.76 4.56
C LEU A 184 -15.37 16.21 4.94
N VAL A 185 -15.74 17.05 3.97
CA VAL A 185 -16.12 18.46 4.22
C VAL A 185 -17.57 18.57 4.71
N LEU A 186 -18.50 17.77 4.16
CA LEU A 186 -19.92 17.84 4.48
C LEU A 186 -20.28 17.14 5.81
N LEU A 187 -19.43 16.22 6.27
CA LEU A 187 -19.65 15.55 7.55
C LEU A 187 -19.45 16.51 8.73
N PRO A 188 -20.27 16.39 9.79
CA PRO A 188 -20.07 17.15 11.01
C PRO A 188 -18.71 16.85 11.65
N ASP A 189 -18.29 17.74 12.56
CA ASP A 189 -17.02 17.57 13.28
C ASP A 189 -16.97 16.21 13.97
N PRO A 190 -15.87 15.46 13.86
CA PRO A 190 -15.72 14.17 14.54
C PRO A 190 -15.99 14.22 16.04
N GLU A 191 -15.65 15.31 16.73
CA GLU A 191 -15.94 15.48 18.15
C GLU A 191 -17.43 15.52 18.45
N THR A 192 -18.26 16.00 17.51
CA THR A 192 -19.73 15.98 17.66
C THR A 192 -20.33 14.59 17.42
N LEU A 193 -19.66 13.77 16.57
CA LEU A 193 -20.11 12.41 16.25
C LEU A 193 -19.65 11.36 17.26
N PHE A 194 -18.43 11.50 17.79
CA PHE A 194 -17.77 10.49 18.61
C PHE A 194 -17.56 10.92 20.07
N GLY A 195 -17.92 12.18 20.42
CA GLY A 195 -17.69 12.78 21.73
C GLY A 195 -16.29 13.43 21.83
N GLN A 196 -16.10 14.19 22.91
CA GLN A 196 -14.82 14.87 23.15
C GLN A 196 -13.69 13.86 23.34
N VAL A 197 -12.63 14.03 22.59
CA VAL A 197 -11.41 13.24 22.72
C VAL A 197 -10.55 13.83 23.83
N HIS A 198 -10.02 12.98 24.69
CA HIS A 198 -9.09 13.40 25.73
C HIS A 198 -7.79 13.89 25.10
N ARG A 199 -7.63 15.22 24.93
CA ARG A 199 -6.43 15.83 24.35
C ARG A 199 -5.28 15.77 25.36
N VAL A 200 -4.14 15.31 24.94
CA VAL A 200 -2.94 15.23 25.77
C VAL A 200 -2.24 16.58 25.73
N ARG A 201 -2.29 17.31 26.86
CA ARG A 201 -1.61 18.60 26.98
C ARG A 201 -0.17 18.38 27.44
N LYS A 202 0.80 18.58 26.57
CA LYS A 202 2.21 18.72 26.93
C LYS A 202 2.49 20.19 27.29
N SER A 203 3.20 20.41 28.40
CA SER A 203 3.58 21.76 28.85
C SER A 203 4.25 22.55 27.71
N GLY A 204 3.58 23.62 27.21
CA GLY A 204 4.08 24.50 26.17
C GLY A 204 3.78 24.12 24.71
N ALA A 205 2.99 23.04 24.46
CA ALA A 205 2.58 22.62 23.12
C ALA A 205 1.05 22.73 22.93
N SER A 206 0.62 22.79 21.66
CA SER A 206 -0.80 22.69 21.30
C SER A 206 -1.40 21.36 21.76
N ASP A 207 -2.68 21.38 22.12
CA ASP A 207 -3.44 20.17 22.51
C ASP A 207 -3.54 19.23 21.30
N HIS A 208 -2.97 18.03 21.41
CA HIS A 208 -3.02 16.99 20.38
C HIS A 208 -3.99 15.86 20.71
N THR A 209 -4.61 15.28 19.69
CA THR A 209 -5.35 14.02 19.82
C THR A 209 -4.38 12.84 20.00
N PRO A 210 -4.84 11.70 20.57
CA PRO A 210 -3.97 10.51 20.69
C PRO A 210 -3.40 10.01 19.37
N GLY A 211 -4.12 10.18 18.25
CA GLY A 211 -3.65 9.81 16.93
C GLY A 211 -2.61 10.77 16.37
N GLU A 212 -2.80 12.07 16.55
CA GLU A 212 -1.81 13.10 16.20
C GLU A 212 -0.50 12.91 16.96
N GLU A 213 -0.59 12.59 18.26
CA GLU A 213 0.58 12.30 19.09
C GLU A 213 1.32 11.05 18.60
N LEU A 214 0.59 9.97 18.29
CA LEU A 214 1.17 8.75 17.75
C LEU A 214 1.84 8.99 16.39
N ALA A 215 1.21 9.75 15.50
CA ALA A 215 1.78 10.10 14.20
C ALA A 215 3.07 10.94 14.35
N ALA A 216 3.09 11.89 15.28
CA ALA A 216 4.29 12.65 15.60
C ALA A 216 5.40 11.77 16.19
N GLU A 217 5.07 10.83 17.07
CA GLU A 217 6.05 9.91 17.66
C GLU A 217 6.63 8.93 16.64
N GLU A 218 5.84 8.44 15.69
CA GLU A 218 6.33 7.55 14.62
C GLU A 218 7.36 8.24 13.74
N SER A 219 7.16 9.52 13.40
CA SER A 219 8.06 10.29 12.54
C SER A 219 9.21 10.94 13.29
N HIS A 220 9.05 11.18 14.61
CA HIS A 220 10.05 11.92 15.40
C HIS A 220 11.31 11.09 15.65
N GLY A 221 12.43 11.58 15.11
CA GLY A 221 13.73 10.93 15.30
C GLY A 221 13.88 9.60 14.54
N LEU A 222 13.20 9.45 13.39
CA LEU A 222 13.24 8.25 12.55
C LEU A 222 14.66 7.73 12.33
N PHE A 223 15.59 8.57 11.88
CA PHE A 223 16.99 8.17 11.65
C PHE A 223 17.73 7.75 12.92
N ARG A 224 17.44 8.39 14.06
CA ARG A 224 17.98 7.97 15.37
C ARG A 224 17.43 6.61 15.77
N THR A 225 16.14 6.37 15.51
CA THR A 225 15.48 5.08 15.79
C THR A 225 16.02 3.98 14.89
N LEU A 226 16.20 4.24 13.59
CA LEU A 226 16.86 3.31 12.66
C LEU A 226 18.25 2.93 13.16
N TRP A 227 19.05 3.89 13.60
CA TRP A 227 20.38 3.64 14.14
C TRP A 227 20.34 2.85 15.45
N ARG A 228 19.43 3.20 16.37
CA ARG A 228 19.27 2.52 17.66
C ARG A 228 18.90 1.05 17.50
N PHE A 229 17.99 0.74 16.57
CA PHE A 229 17.50 -0.61 16.33
C PHE A 229 18.17 -1.31 15.13
N ARG A 230 19.31 -0.78 14.64
CA ARG A 230 19.99 -1.29 13.44
C ARG A 230 20.24 -2.81 13.45
N GLY A 231 20.49 -3.42 14.62
CA GLY A 231 20.74 -4.85 14.72
C GLY A 231 19.50 -5.71 14.41
N VAL A 232 18.32 -5.30 14.91
CA VAL A 232 17.04 -5.97 14.61
C VAL A 232 16.60 -5.64 13.19
N LEU A 233 16.73 -4.37 12.77
CA LEU A 233 16.33 -3.92 11.44
C LEU A 233 17.22 -4.52 10.34
N ALA A 234 18.52 -4.71 10.56
CA ALA A 234 19.39 -5.38 9.61
C ALA A 234 19.01 -6.86 9.39
N ARG A 235 18.47 -7.54 10.39
CA ARG A 235 18.16 -8.98 10.32
C ARG A 235 16.69 -9.25 10.01
N MET A 236 15.78 -8.63 10.74
CA MET A 236 14.33 -8.80 10.53
C MET A 236 13.78 -7.75 9.60
N GLY A 237 14.27 -6.50 9.65
CA GLY A 237 13.88 -5.42 8.74
C GLY A 237 14.31 -5.70 7.30
N SER A 238 15.44 -6.37 7.05
CA SER A 238 15.76 -6.86 5.70
C SER A 238 14.71 -7.82 5.17
N GLY A 239 14.13 -8.68 6.01
CA GLY A 239 12.98 -9.50 5.67
C GLY A 239 11.74 -8.67 5.34
N ALA A 240 11.48 -7.60 6.10
CA ALA A 240 10.39 -6.66 5.81
C ALA A 240 10.61 -5.93 4.48
N ALA A 241 11.83 -5.45 4.22
CA ALA A 241 12.21 -4.82 2.95
C ALA A 241 12.05 -5.79 1.77
N LEU A 242 12.43 -7.05 1.93
CA LEU A 242 12.24 -8.08 0.90
C LEU A 242 10.76 -8.35 0.61
N ILE A 243 9.92 -8.47 1.63
CA ILE A 243 8.46 -8.64 1.44
C ILE A 243 7.88 -7.41 0.72
N GLY A 244 8.26 -6.20 1.14
CA GLY A 244 7.86 -4.95 0.48
C GLY A 244 8.32 -4.93 -0.98
N ALA A 245 9.59 -5.24 -1.23
CA ALA A 245 10.17 -5.30 -2.56
C ALA A 245 9.44 -6.30 -3.48
N MET A 246 9.14 -7.50 -2.99
CA MET A 246 8.42 -8.52 -3.78
C MET A 246 7.02 -8.07 -4.18
N ARG A 247 6.30 -7.40 -3.28
CA ARG A 247 4.97 -6.85 -3.54
C ARG A 247 5.01 -5.70 -4.54
N ALA A 248 5.94 -4.77 -4.35
CA ALA A 248 6.13 -3.64 -5.25
C ALA A 248 6.58 -4.11 -6.64
N ALA A 249 7.50 -5.08 -6.73
CA ALA A 249 7.90 -5.69 -7.98
C ALA A 249 6.72 -6.33 -8.70
N ARG A 250 5.83 -7.06 -7.99
CA ARG A 250 4.59 -7.60 -8.57
C ARG A 250 3.71 -6.50 -9.15
N THR A 251 3.51 -5.42 -8.41
CA THR A 251 2.66 -4.30 -8.81
C THR A 251 3.16 -3.63 -10.08
N VAL A 252 4.47 -3.56 -10.29
CA VAL A 252 5.08 -2.94 -11.47
C VAL A 252 5.29 -3.95 -12.61
N LEU A 253 5.75 -5.16 -12.31
CA LEU A 253 6.04 -6.17 -13.34
C LEU A 253 4.79 -6.68 -14.05
N LEU A 254 3.66 -6.90 -13.36
CA LEU A 254 2.45 -7.40 -14.02
C LEU A 254 1.97 -6.48 -15.15
N PRO A 255 1.78 -5.16 -14.95
CA PRO A 255 1.39 -4.29 -16.06
C PRO A 255 2.50 -4.10 -17.11
N LEU A 256 3.79 -4.05 -16.75
CA LEU A 256 4.89 -4.02 -17.72
C LEU A 256 4.90 -5.28 -18.58
N TRP A 257 4.61 -6.44 -17.98
CA TRP A 257 4.49 -7.71 -18.68
C TRP A 257 3.34 -7.70 -19.68
N ALA A 258 2.18 -7.21 -19.26
CA ALA A 258 1.03 -7.05 -20.16
C ALA A 258 1.36 -6.16 -21.36
N VAL A 259 2.06 -5.04 -21.15
CA VAL A 259 2.54 -4.15 -22.22
C VAL A 259 3.50 -4.90 -23.14
N SER A 260 4.46 -5.66 -22.60
CA SER A 260 5.46 -6.39 -23.41
C SER A 260 4.85 -7.50 -24.28
N LEU A 261 3.72 -8.06 -23.85
CA LEU A 261 2.94 -9.05 -24.61
C LEU A 261 1.91 -8.43 -25.57
N GLY A 262 1.78 -7.10 -25.59
CA GLY A 262 0.76 -6.42 -26.40
C GLY A 262 -0.68 -6.65 -25.91
N VAL A 263 -0.86 -6.98 -24.62
CA VAL A 263 -2.20 -7.12 -24.02
C VAL A 263 -2.87 -5.75 -23.98
N SER A 264 -4.14 -5.69 -24.40
CA SER A 264 -4.89 -4.42 -24.41
C SER A 264 -5.04 -3.84 -23.00
N GLU A 265 -5.18 -2.52 -22.92
CA GLU A 265 -5.33 -1.77 -21.67
C GLU A 265 -6.48 -2.29 -20.81
N ALA A 266 -7.64 -2.53 -21.43
CA ALA A 266 -8.82 -3.06 -20.77
C ALA A 266 -8.60 -4.48 -20.24
N ASN A 267 -7.95 -5.36 -21.00
CA ASN A 267 -7.62 -6.70 -20.55
C ASN A 267 -6.56 -6.68 -19.44
N THR A 268 -5.60 -5.77 -19.50
CA THR A 268 -4.62 -5.56 -18.43
C THR A 268 -5.32 -5.19 -17.12
N ALA A 269 -6.22 -4.21 -17.16
CA ALA A 269 -7.00 -3.80 -16.00
C ALA A 269 -7.89 -4.95 -15.48
N LEU A 270 -8.53 -5.71 -16.37
CA LEU A 270 -9.38 -6.84 -16.01
C LEU A 270 -8.58 -7.95 -15.31
N ILE A 271 -7.46 -8.39 -15.90
CA ILE A 271 -6.63 -9.46 -15.34
C ILE A 271 -6.10 -9.05 -13.97
N ILE A 272 -5.58 -7.84 -13.82
CA ILE A 272 -5.04 -7.34 -12.55
C ILE A 272 -6.15 -7.12 -11.53
N GLY A 273 -7.32 -6.64 -11.96
CA GLY A 273 -8.49 -6.49 -11.10
C GLY A 273 -9.00 -7.83 -10.54
N LEU A 274 -9.16 -8.85 -11.40
CA LEU A 274 -9.55 -10.20 -10.98
C LEU A 274 -8.49 -10.83 -10.05
N ALA A 275 -7.22 -10.63 -10.35
CA ALA A 275 -6.12 -11.05 -9.49
C ALA A 275 -6.20 -10.34 -8.11
N GLY A 276 -6.53 -9.04 -8.09
CA GLY A 276 -6.78 -8.28 -6.87
C GLY A 276 -7.97 -8.79 -6.05
N ALA A 277 -9.02 -9.29 -6.70
CA ALA A 277 -10.16 -9.90 -6.02
C ALA A 277 -9.75 -11.18 -5.26
N VAL A 278 -8.88 -12.00 -5.84
CA VAL A 278 -8.30 -13.18 -5.17
C VAL A 278 -7.46 -12.78 -3.96
N ASP A 279 -6.63 -11.75 -4.10
CA ASP A 279 -5.83 -11.18 -3.02
C ASP A 279 -6.71 -10.67 -1.86
N PHE A 280 -7.78 -9.95 -2.19
CA PHE A 280 -8.76 -9.45 -1.22
C PHE A 280 -9.48 -10.61 -0.49
N ALA A 281 -9.94 -11.64 -1.22
CA ALA A 281 -10.63 -12.77 -0.62
C ALA A 281 -9.73 -13.52 0.40
N LEU A 282 -8.44 -13.63 0.13
CA LEU A 282 -7.48 -14.30 1.00
C LEU A 282 -6.98 -13.45 2.17
N PHE A 283 -7.27 -12.15 2.19
CA PHE A 283 -6.87 -11.26 3.29
C PHE A 283 -7.32 -11.77 4.66
N TYR A 284 -8.56 -12.24 4.76
CA TYR A 284 -9.11 -12.75 6.01
C TYR A 284 -8.50 -14.09 6.41
N VAL A 285 -8.23 -14.95 5.43
CA VAL A 285 -7.59 -16.25 5.62
C VAL A 285 -6.17 -16.10 6.15
N SER A 286 -5.42 -15.12 5.66
CA SER A 286 -4.05 -14.83 6.11
C SER A 286 -3.98 -14.56 7.62
N GLY A 287 -4.91 -13.77 8.15
CA GLY A 287 -5.01 -13.52 9.60
C GLY A 287 -5.21 -14.81 10.40
N GLN A 288 -6.15 -15.65 9.96
CA GLN A 288 -6.42 -16.94 10.62
C GLN A 288 -5.22 -17.90 10.56
N VAL A 289 -4.49 -17.94 9.45
CA VAL A 289 -3.26 -18.74 9.31
C VAL A 289 -2.20 -18.25 10.30
N MET A 290 -1.97 -16.93 10.40
CA MET A 290 -1.01 -16.36 11.34
C MET A 290 -1.35 -16.64 12.81
N ASP A 291 -2.65 -16.63 13.15
CA ASP A 291 -3.09 -16.85 14.52
C ASP A 291 -3.06 -18.34 14.92
N ARG A 292 -3.35 -19.24 13.96
CA ARG A 292 -3.42 -20.68 14.24
C ARG A 292 -2.07 -21.38 14.08
N PHE A 293 -1.31 -21.05 13.04
CA PHE A 293 -0.08 -21.76 12.69
C PHE A 293 1.20 -20.94 12.95
N GLY A 294 1.04 -19.65 13.22
CA GLY A 294 2.16 -18.72 13.46
C GLY A 294 2.61 -17.97 12.22
N ARG A 295 3.47 -16.97 12.45
CA ARG A 295 3.88 -15.95 11.44
C ARG A 295 4.65 -16.56 10.27
N ILE A 296 5.41 -17.61 10.52
CA ILE A 296 6.23 -18.29 9.52
C ILE A 296 5.38 -18.89 8.39
N TRP A 297 4.20 -19.42 8.72
CA TRP A 297 3.28 -20.06 7.77
C TRP A 297 2.52 -19.08 6.86
N SER A 298 2.60 -17.80 7.15
CA SER A 298 2.13 -16.74 6.25
C SER A 298 3.30 -16.11 5.49
N ALA A 299 4.40 -15.76 6.17
CA ALA A 299 5.53 -15.06 5.58
C ALA A 299 6.26 -15.88 4.52
N VAL A 300 6.62 -17.12 4.86
CA VAL A 300 7.48 -17.96 3.98
C VAL A 300 6.73 -18.42 2.74
N PRO A 301 5.51 -19.03 2.82
CA PRO A 301 4.78 -19.45 1.63
C PRO A 301 4.39 -18.27 0.72
N SER A 302 4.04 -17.11 1.30
CA SER A 302 3.76 -15.91 0.54
C SER A 302 4.98 -15.44 -0.27
N THR A 303 6.12 -15.27 0.39
CA THR A 303 7.33 -14.77 -0.28
C THR A 303 7.87 -15.78 -1.31
N LEU A 304 7.81 -17.08 -0.98
CA LEU A 304 8.18 -18.15 -1.91
C LEU A 304 7.26 -18.20 -3.12
N GLY A 305 5.95 -18.11 -2.91
CA GLY A 305 4.96 -18.11 -3.99
C GLY A 305 5.09 -16.90 -4.89
N LEU A 306 5.40 -15.71 -4.34
CA LEU A 306 5.73 -14.53 -5.14
C LEU A 306 7.00 -14.79 -5.97
N GLY A 307 8.05 -15.38 -5.39
CA GLY A 307 9.27 -15.74 -6.12
C GLY A 307 9.02 -16.72 -7.26
N LEU A 308 8.26 -17.80 -7.00
CA LEU A 308 7.92 -18.80 -8.00
C LEU A 308 7.04 -18.26 -9.12
N GLY A 309 6.05 -17.40 -8.79
CA GLY A 309 5.23 -16.74 -9.80
C GLY A 309 6.03 -15.82 -10.72
N MET A 310 7.05 -15.11 -10.17
CA MET A 310 7.96 -14.31 -10.98
C MET A 310 8.87 -15.16 -11.88
N LEU A 311 9.35 -16.30 -11.38
CA LEU A 311 10.11 -17.25 -12.22
C LEU A 311 9.23 -17.83 -13.32
N LEU A 312 7.96 -18.17 -13.03
CA LEU A 312 7.03 -18.63 -14.06
C LEU A 312 6.90 -17.59 -15.18
N LEU A 313 6.73 -16.31 -14.86
CA LEU A 313 6.75 -15.24 -15.86
C LEU A 313 8.05 -15.28 -16.67
N ALA A 314 9.20 -15.30 -16.01
CA ALA A 314 10.52 -15.23 -16.66
C ALA A 314 10.73 -16.30 -17.75
N PHE A 315 10.22 -17.51 -17.51
CA PHE A 315 10.41 -18.65 -18.44
C PHE A 315 9.30 -18.81 -19.47
N THR A 316 8.23 -17.99 -19.40
CA THR A 316 7.06 -18.19 -20.27
C THR A 316 6.78 -17.03 -21.23
N HIS A 317 7.64 -16.01 -21.28
CA HIS A 317 7.46 -14.82 -22.12
C HIS A 317 7.37 -15.15 -23.61
N ASP A 318 8.32 -15.95 -24.10
CA ASP A 318 8.48 -16.23 -25.53
C ASP A 318 7.78 -17.54 -25.95
N THR A 319 6.84 -18.01 -25.14
CA THR A 319 6.07 -19.22 -25.45
C THR A 319 4.83 -18.88 -26.30
N PRO A 320 4.32 -19.83 -27.11
CA PRO A 320 3.12 -19.60 -27.93
C PRO A 320 1.88 -19.18 -27.14
N ASN A 321 1.81 -19.55 -25.83
CA ASN A 321 0.70 -19.26 -24.93
C ASN A 321 1.08 -18.25 -23.84
N ALA A 322 1.97 -17.30 -24.13
CA ALA A 322 2.49 -16.35 -23.14
C ALA A 322 1.40 -15.61 -22.35
N VAL A 323 0.29 -15.23 -23.00
CA VAL A 323 -0.84 -14.56 -22.32
C VAL A 323 -1.54 -15.49 -21.33
N VAL A 324 -1.68 -16.79 -21.64
CA VAL A 324 -2.27 -17.78 -20.71
C VAL A 324 -1.37 -17.96 -19.50
N TRP A 325 -0.07 -18.05 -19.70
CA TRP A 325 0.89 -18.14 -18.61
C TRP A 325 0.95 -16.86 -17.78
N PHE A 326 0.78 -15.71 -18.41
CA PHE A 326 0.64 -14.43 -17.68
C PHE A 326 -0.57 -14.43 -16.74
N ILE A 327 -1.75 -14.89 -17.20
CA ILE A 327 -2.95 -14.99 -16.37
C ILE A 327 -2.73 -15.99 -15.23
N ALA A 328 -2.14 -17.15 -15.50
CA ALA A 328 -1.83 -18.14 -14.48
C ALA A 328 -0.85 -17.59 -13.43
N ALA A 329 0.21 -16.91 -13.86
CA ALA A 329 1.18 -16.27 -12.97
C ALA A 329 0.54 -15.16 -12.12
N ALA A 330 -0.32 -14.32 -12.72
CA ALA A 330 -1.07 -13.30 -11.98
C ALA A 330 -1.94 -13.91 -10.89
N GLY A 331 -2.59 -15.06 -11.16
CA GLY A 331 -3.34 -15.83 -10.17
C GLY A 331 -2.45 -16.37 -9.04
N ILE A 332 -1.34 -17.00 -9.35
CA ILE A 332 -0.37 -17.52 -8.36
C ILE A 332 0.17 -16.40 -7.49
N LEU A 333 0.58 -15.30 -8.11
CA LEU A 333 1.10 -14.11 -7.43
C LEU A 333 0.07 -13.49 -6.50
N SER A 334 -1.21 -13.55 -6.86
CA SER A 334 -2.31 -13.03 -6.04
C SER A 334 -2.62 -13.92 -4.85
N VAL A 335 -2.66 -15.24 -5.04
CA VAL A 335 -2.79 -16.20 -3.94
C VAL A 335 -1.62 -16.01 -2.95
N ALA A 336 -0.40 -15.95 -3.46
CA ALA A 336 0.79 -15.76 -2.65
C ALA A 336 0.75 -14.45 -1.85
N ASN A 337 0.39 -13.32 -2.51
CA ASN A 337 0.29 -12.03 -1.85
C ASN A 337 -0.84 -11.98 -0.82
N GLY A 338 -1.99 -12.57 -1.13
CA GLY A 338 -3.14 -12.68 -0.22
C GLY A 338 -2.81 -13.43 1.06
N LEU A 339 -2.10 -14.57 0.97
CA LEU A 339 -1.64 -15.33 2.13
C LEU A 339 -0.65 -14.56 3.02
N GLY A 340 0.09 -13.62 2.46
CA GLY A 340 1.01 -12.74 3.18
C GLY A 340 0.37 -11.47 3.75
N SER A 341 -0.93 -11.29 3.57
CA SER A 341 -1.62 -10.06 3.99
C SER A 341 -1.47 -9.79 5.47
N GLY A 342 -1.09 -8.54 5.82
CA GLY A 342 -0.92 -8.14 7.22
C GLY A 342 0.37 -8.59 7.90
N ILE A 343 1.18 -9.47 7.27
CA ILE A 343 2.38 -10.04 7.92
C ILE A 343 3.38 -8.97 8.35
N LEU A 344 3.59 -7.91 7.56
CA LEU A 344 4.51 -6.82 7.91
C LEU A 344 4.08 -6.09 9.18
N MET A 345 2.79 -5.77 9.30
CA MET A 345 2.24 -5.12 10.50
C MET A 345 2.37 -6.02 11.73
N THR A 346 2.08 -7.32 11.56
CA THR A 346 2.13 -8.30 12.65
C THR A 346 3.56 -8.53 13.13
N LEU A 347 4.53 -8.70 12.22
CA LEU A 347 5.94 -8.84 12.59
C LEU A 347 6.47 -7.58 13.28
N GLY A 348 6.09 -6.39 12.79
CA GLY A 348 6.45 -5.13 13.43
C GLY A 348 5.92 -5.03 14.85
N ALA A 349 4.65 -5.38 15.07
CA ALA A 349 4.02 -5.36 16.38
C ALA A 349 4.64 -6.38 17.35
N ASP A 350 4.96 -7.60 16.86
CA ASP A 350 5.58 -8.66 17.67
C ASP A 350 7.04 -8.30 18.08
N LEU A 351 7.74 -7.47 17.29
CA LEU A 351 9.13 -7.04 17.54
C LEU A 351 9.22 -5.71 18.30
N ALA A 352 8.12 -4.95 18.37
CA ALA A 352 8.14 -3.63 18.98
C ALA A 352 8.45 -3.71 20.48
N PRO A 353 9.29 -2.81 21.01
CA PRO A 353 9.61 -2.80 22.44
C PRO A 353 8.38 -2.42 23.28
N PRO A 354 8.14 -3.10 24.41
CA PRO A 354 7.05 -2.76 25.31
C PRO A 354 7.23 -1.32 25.86
N GLY A 355 6.13 -0.57 25.97
CA GLY A 355 6.07 0.77 26.55
C GLY A 355 6.15 1.92 25.54
N ARG A 356 6.95 1.84 24.47
CA ARG A 356 7.03 2.85 23.39
C ARG A 356 7.17 2.20 22.02
N PRO A 357 6.12 1.57 21.48
CA PRO A 357 6.19 0.88 20.20
C PRO A 357 6.24 1.83 18.99
N ALA A 358 5.62 3.03 19.06
CA ALA A 358 5.41 3.90 17.91
C ALA A 358 6.67 4.28 17.14
N PRO A 359 7.78 4.75 17.75
CA PRO A 359 9.00 5.06 16.99
C PRO A 359 9.59 3.84 16.28
N PHE A 360 9.52 2.66 16.90
CA PHE A 360 10.00 1.43 16.29
C PHE A 360 9.11 1.02 15.10
N LEU A 361 7.79 1.14 15.24
CA LEU A 361 6.84 0.81 14.16
C LEU A 361 7.02 1.75 12.96
N GLY A 362 7.29 3.04 13.18
CA GLY A 362 7.65 3.98 12.13
C GLY A 362 8.94 3.57 11.39
N ALA A 363 9.99 3.22 12.13
CA ALA A 363 11.25 2.75 11.54
C ALA A 363 11.09 1.40 10.81
N TRP A 364 10.27 0.50 11.34
CA TRP A 364 9.93 -0.77 10.71
C TRP A 364 9.19 -0.58 9.40
N ARG A 365 8.14 0.27 9.39
CA ARG A 365 7.37 0.63 8.19
C ARG A 365 8.30 1.24 7.14
N PHE A 366 9.07 2.26 7.50
CA PHE A 366 10.05 2.88 6.61
C PHE A 366 11.00 1.88 5.97
N THR A 367 11.45 0.85 6.72
CA THR A 367 12.32 -0.20 6.18
C THR A 367 11.60 -1.05 5.12
N GLY A 368 10.33 -1.39 5.35
CA GLY A 368 9.49 -2.09 4.36
C GLY A 368 9.26 -1.26 3.10
N ASP A 369 8.94 0.02 3.28
CA ASP A 369 8.64 0.97 2.19
C ASP A 369 9.89 1.33 1.39
N ALA A 370 11.08 1.35 2.03
CA ALA A 370 12.35 1.46 1.32
C ALA A 370 12.59 0.28 0.37
N GLY A 371 12.23 -0.94 0.79
CA GLY A 371 12.25 -2.12 -0.09
C GLY A 371 11.25 -1.97 -1.24
N SER A 372 10.05 -1.49 -0.96
CA SER A 372 9.01 -1.25 -1.95
C SER A 372 9.42 -0.19 -2.98
N ALA A 373 10.06 0.89 -2.56
CA ALA A 373 10.56 1.95 -3.43
C ALA A 373 11.77 1.53 -4.28
N ALA A 374 12.64 0.67 -3.73
CA ALA A 374 13.82 0.19 -4.44
C ALA A 374 13.48 -0.81 -5.56
N ALA A 375 12.48 -1.67 -5.36
CA ALA A 375 12.16 -2.77 -6.27
C ALA A 375 11.81 -2.31 -7.70
N PRO A 376 10.94 -1.31 -7.93
CA PRO A 376 10.65 -0.80 -9.26
C PRO A 376 11.89 -0.27 -9.99
N LEU A 377 12.81 0.37 -9.28
CA LEU A 377 14.05 0.88 -9.85
C LEU A 377 14.97 -0.26 -10.30
N VAL A 378 15.06 -1.33 -9.50
CA VAL A 378 15.81 -2.54 -9.86
C VAL A 378 15.17 -3.21 -11.08
N VAL A 379 13.84 -3.37 -11.07
CA VAL A 379 13.10 -3.91 -12.23
C VAL A 379 13.36 -3.08 -13.49
N ALA A 380 13.26 -1.76 -13.40
CA ALA A 380 13.48 -0.86 -14.52
C ALA A 380 14.93 -0.93 -15.05
N ALA A 381 15.91 -0.94 -14.15
CA ALA A 381 17.33 -1.04 -14.51
C ALA A 381 17.63 -2.36 -15.25
N ILE A 382 17.15 -3.50 -14.71
CA ILE A 382 17.35 -4.81 -15.34
C ILE A 382 16.59 -4.88 -16.68
N THR A 383 15.36 -4.34 -16.74
CA THR A 383 14.57 -4.29 -17.99
C THR A 383 15.26 -3.47 -19.06
N GLY A 384 15.88 -2.34 -18.69
CA GLY A 384 16.59 -1.47 -19.62
C GLY A 384 17.93 -2.02 -20.11
N LEU A 385 18.63 -2.76 -19.26
CA LEU A 385 19.94 -3.34 -19.58
C LEU A 385 19.82 -4.70 -20.29
N LEU A 386 18.81 -5.47 -19.98
CA LEU A 386 18.63 -6.84 -20.45
C LEU A 386 17.22 -7.04 -21.04
N SER A 387 16.25 -7.43 -20.20
CA SER A 387 14.84 -7.63 -20.59
C SER A 387 13.91 -7.66 -19.41
N VAL A 388 12.59 -7.52 -19.65
CA VAL A 388 11.57 -7.68 -18.63
C VAL A 388 11.53 -9.11 -18.07
N SER A 389 11.83 -10.12 -18.92
CA SER A 389 11.92 -11.53 -18.50
C SER A 389 13.09 -11.74 -17.54
N PHE A 390 14.22 -11.13 -17.82
CA PHE A 390 15.39 -11.20 -16.94
C PHE A 390 15.13 -10.48 -15.60
N ALA A 391 14.41 -9.35 -15.62
CA ALA A 391 13.99 -8.66 -14.43
C ALA A 391 13.06 -9.55 -13.56
N ALA A 392 12.08 -10.20 -14.17
CA ALA A 392 11.20 -11.14 -13.47
C ALA A 392 11.99 -12.31 -12.86
N GLY A 393 12.93 -12.88 -13.60
CA GLY A 393 13.81 -13.97 -13.13
C GLY A 393 14.68 -13.55 -11.94
N ALA A 394 15.30 -12.39 -11.98
CA ALA A 394 16.12 -11.85 -10.91
C ALA A 394 15.29 -11.59 -9.64
N ILE A 395 14.13 -10.96 -9.78
CA ILE A 395 13.20 -10.75 -8.66
C ILE A 395 12.69 -12.09 -8.10
N GLY A 396 12.39 -13.06 -8.97
CA GLY A 396 12.00 -14.42 -8.57
C GLY A 396 13.06 -15.11 -7.71
N ALA A 397 14.34 -15.03 -8.11
CA ALA A 397 15.45 -15.55 -7.34
C ALA A 397 15.60 -14.84 -5.97
N VAL A 398 15.45 -13.51 -5.94
CA VAL A 398 15.43 -12.72 -4.70
C VAL A 398 14.28 -13.17 -3.79
N GLY A 399 13.10 -13.48 -4.35
CA GLY A 399 11.95 -13.99 -3.59
C GLY A 399 12.25 -15.34 -2.91
N ILE A 400 12.92 -16.27 -3.59
CA ILE A 400 13.33 -17.57 -3.00
C ILE A 400 14.34 -17.37 -1.88
N LEU A 401 15.36 -16.52 -2.11
CA LEU A 401 16.36 -16.17 -1.09
C LEU A 401 15.71 -15.46 0.11
N GLY A 402 14.73 -14.59 -0.16
CA GLY A 402 13.92 -13.92 0.86
C GLY A 402 13.10 -14.88 1.71
N ALA A 403 12.45 -15.87 1.09
CA ALA A 403 11.71 -16.91 1.80
C ALA A 403 12.64 -17.74 2.71
N TRP A 404 13.80 -18.12 2.22
CA TRP A 404 14.81 -18.82 3.01
C TRP A 404 15.33 -17.96 4.19
N HIS A 405 15.59 -16.67 3.94
CA HIS A 405 15.99 -15.73 5.00
C HIS A 405 14.92 -15.62 6.09
N LEU A 406 13.65 -15.43 5.70
CA LEU A 406 12.52 -15.36 6.63
C LEU A 406 12.33 -16.66 7.41
N ALA A 407 12.48 -17.82 6.77
CA ALA A 407 12.40 -19.13 7.41
C ALA A 407 13.46 -19.30 8.52
N ARG A 408 14.63 -18.68 8.36
CA ARG A 408 15.70 -18.71 9.38
C ARG A 408 15.53 -17.64 10.46
N MET A 409 15.05 -16.45 10.10
CA MET A 409 15.02 -15.31 11.03
C MET A 409 13.78 -15.30 11.91
N ILE A 410 12.59 -15.59 11.36
CA ILE A 410 11.35 -15.52 12.14
C ILE A 410 11.40 -16.39 13.41
N PRO A 411 11.82 -17.67 13.38
CA PRO A 411 11.84 -18.49 14.59
C PRO A 411 12.85 -18.02 15.65
N ARG A 412 13.90 -17.28 15.25
CA ARG A 412 14.92 -16.76 16.16
C ARG A 412 14.46 -15.53 16.95
N TYR A 413 13.58 -14.72 16.33
CA TYR A 413 13.12 -13.45 16.91
C TYR A 413 11.70 -13.54 17.45
N ILE A 414 10.89 -14.41 16.89
CA ILE A 414 9.49 -14.64 17.26
C ILE A 414 9.31 -16.15 17.44
N PRO A 415 9.74 -16.69 18.58
CA PRO A 415 9.59 -18.12 18.84
C PRO A 415 8.12 -18.52 18.85
N ALA A 416 7.83 -19.69 18.28
CA ALA A 416 6.49 -20.25 18.32
C ALA A 416 6.03 -20.34 19.79
N ARG A 417 4.83 -19.86 20.09
CA ARG A 417 4.28 -20.05 21.43
C ARG A 417 4.15 -21.56 21.67
N PRO A 418 4.74 -22.10 22.76
CA PRO A 418 4.53 -23.51 23.08
C PRO A 418 3.03 -23.72 23.31
N GLY A 419 2.42 -24.59 22.52
CA GLY A 419 1.13 -25.21 22.59
C GLY A 419 -0.03 -24.42 23.22
N ARG A 420 -0.95 -23.95 22.38
CA ARG A 420 -2.38 -24.00 22.71
C ARG A 420 -3.04 -25.09 21.89
#